data_20ff0469163ba1f392aaf4d4b3fc14ee
#
_entry.id   20ff0469163ba1f392aaf4d4b3fc14ee
#
_cell.length_a   1.000
_cell.length_b   1.000
_cell.length_c   1.000
_cell.angle_alpha   90.00
_cell.angle_beta   90.00
_cell.angle_gamma   90.00
#
_symmetry.space_group_name_H-M   'P 1'
#
loop_
_entity.id
_entity.type
_entity.pdbx_description
1 polymer ?
#
loop_
_entity_poly.entity_id
_entity_poly.type
_entity_poly.pdbx_seq_one_letter_code
_entity_poly.pdbx_strand_id
1 'polypeptide(L)'
;MYKQILPMLMCTLLANTLSAGTNNANAVISDKKQHIYWQDSAIPKKKNTKDWDDAAIYCNALVLNGIENWRLPTFTELLSIVDYRHFEPAINPVFEHTAEGTYWTATDFSATRSRAWTIDFRTGKTYYSYKTTNHAVRCVADFPAQTKETK
;
A
#
# COMPACT_ATOMS: atom_id res chain seq x y z
N MET A 1 11.27 -28.78 -66.45
CA MET A 1 10.77 -29.14 -65.09
C MET A 1 11.25 -28.06 -64.11
N TYR A 2 10.44 -27.01 -63.85
CA TYR A 2 10.76 -25.98 -62.85
C TYR A 2 10.00 -26.31 -61.56
N LYS A 3 10.72 -26.68 -60.51
CA LYS A 3 10.15 -26.82 -59.16
C LYS A 3 10.07 -25.40 -58.53
N GLN A 4 8.84 -24.91 -58.39
CA GLN A 4 8.55 -23.71 -57.62
C GLN A 4 8.72 -24.03 -56.13
N ILE A 5 9.68 -23.35 -55.48
CA ILE A 5 9.82 -23.42 -54.06
C ILE A 5 9.03 -22.22 -53.47
N LEU A 6 7.94 -22.51 -52.78
CA LEU A 6 7.15 -21.54 -52.06
C LEU A 6 7.88 -21.11 -50.76
N PRO A 7 8.09 -19.83 -50.48
CA PRO A 7 8.62 -19.44 -49.18
C PRO A 7 7.52 -19.53 -48.14
N MET A 8 7.82 -20.32 -47.11
CA MET A 8 7.00 -20.50 -45.91
C MET A 8 7.02 -19.20 -45.08
N LEU A 9 5.90 -18.47 -45.11
CA LEU A 9 5.71 -17.26 -44.32
C LEU A 9 5.60 -17.63 -42.85
N MET A 10 6.68 -17.42 -42.11
CA MET A 10 6.77 -17.67 -40.68
C MET A 10 6.05 -16.53 -39.93
N CYS A 11 4.76 -16.77 -39.61
CA CYS A 11 3.98 -15.86 -38.80
C CYS A 11 4.46 -15.95 -37.36
N THR A 12 5.29 -15.01 -36.93
CA THR A 12 5.69 -14.85 -35.52
C THR A 12 4.52 -14.29 -34.74
N LEU A 13 3.79 -15.15 -34.04
CA LEU A 13 2.84 -14.77 -33.01
C LEU A 13 3.62 -14.12 -31.86
N LEU A 14 3.57 -12.79 -31.80
CA LEU A 14 3.92 -12.05 -30.59
C LEU A 14 2.89 -12.41 -29.52
N ALA A 15 3.25 -13.34 -28.67
CA ALA A 15 2.50 -13.59 -27.45
C ALA A 15 2.67 -12.38 -26.53
N ASN A 16 1.66 -11.49 -26.53
CA ASN A 16 1.48 -10.52 -25.46
C ASN A 16 1.25 -11.31 -24.17
N THR A 17 2.29 -11.47 -23.36
CA THR A 17 2.15 -11.93 -22.00
C THR A 17 1.48 -10.79 -21.21
N LEU A 18 0.15 -10.81 -21.18
CA LEU A 18 -0.61 -10.05 -20.21
C LEU A 18 -0.17 -10.55 -18.83
N SER A 19 0.66 -9.75 -18.15
CA SER A 19 0.98 -9.99 -16.74
C SER A 19 -0.34 -9.88 -15.98
N ALA A 20 -0.93 -11.02 -15.67
CA ALA A 20 -2.08 -11.10 -14.79
C ALA A 20 -1.59 -10.66 -13.41
N GLY A 21 -1.81 -9.41 -13.07
CA GLY A 21 -1.71 -8.93 -11.70
C GLY A 21 -2.59 -9.84 -10.85
N THR A 22 -2.01 -10.51 -9.86
CA THR A 22 -2.75 -11.32 -8.91
C THR A 22 -3.69 -10.41 -8.14
N ASN A 23 -4.96 -10.38 -8.56
CA ASN A 23 -6.03 -9.72 -7.84
C ASN A 23 -6.28 -10.52 -6.55
N ASN A 24 -5.54 -10.20 -5.50
CA ASN A 24 -5.85 -10.68 -4.15
C ASN A 24 -7.09 -9.90 -3.68
N ALA A 25 -8.24 -10.57 -3.66
CA ALA A 25 -9.52 -9.94 -3.31
C ALA A 25 -9.50 -9.25 -1.94
N ASN A 26 -8.61 -9.65 -1.04
CA ASN A 26 -8.47 -9.12 0.32
C ASN A 26 -7.29 -8.13 0.48
N ALA A 27 -6.66 -7.70 -0.62
CA ALA A 27 -5.49 -6.82 -0.52
C ALA A 27 -5.83 -5.35 -0.23
N VAL A 28 -7.11 -4.98 -0.30
CA VAL A 28 -7.61 -3.61 -0.11
C VAL A 28 -8.84 -3.61 0.79
N ILE A 29 -8.82 -2.78 1.82
CA ILE A 29 -9.95 -2.54 2.71
C ILE A 29 -10.52 -1.16 2.44
N SER A 30 -11.84 -1.10 2.25
CA SER A 30 -12.58 0.16 2.02
C SER A 30 -13.05 0.73 3.35
N ASP A 31 -12.54 1.90 3.74
CA ASP A 31 -13.03 2.67 4.89
C ASP A 31 -14.01 3.76 4.42
N LYS A 32 -15.29 3.43 4.42
CA LYS A 32 -16.35 4.35 4.00
C LYS A 32 -16.49 5.56 4.91
N LYS A 33 -16.09 5.46 6.18
CA LYS A 33 -16.20 6.56 7.16
C LYS A 33 -15.18 7.66 6.87
N GLN A 34 -13.97 7.27 6.48
CA GLN A 34 -12.88 8.19 6.15
C GLN A 34 -12.78 8.48 4.65
N HIS A 35 -13.54 7.78 3.79
CA HIS A 35 -13.47 7.84 2.32
C HIS A 35 -12.08 7.51 1.80
N ILE A 36 -11.44 6.48 2.37
CA ILE A 36 -10.13 5.99 1.93
C ILE A 36 -10.13 4.48 1.74
N TYR A 37 -9.20 4.01 0.93
CA TYR A 37 -8.78 2.63 0.83
C TYR A 37 -7.53 2.38 1.67
N TRP A 38 -7.46 1.25 2.33
CA TRP A 38 -6.29 0.77 3.04
C TRP A 38 -5.63 -0.37 2.29
N GLN A 39 -4.30 -0.34 2.20
CA GLN A 39 -3.53 -1.50 1.79
C GLN A 39 -3.58 -2.57 2.90
N ASP A 40 -3.95 -3.80 2.55
CA ASP A 40 -3.88 -4.97 3.42
C ASP A 40 -3.27 -6.17 2.68
N SER A 41 -2.22 -5.96 1.92
CA SER A 41 -1.54 -7.01 1.17
C SER A 41 -0.48 -7.72 2.02
N ALA A 42 -0.38 -9.05 1.84
CA ALA A 42 0.67 -9.86 2.45
C ALA A 42 2.05 -9.46 1.89
N ILE A 43 2.79 -8.63 2.62
CA ILE A 43 4.17 -8.30 2.29
C ILE A 43 5.08 -9.00 3.31
N PRO A 44 6.10 -9.76 2.85
CA PRO A 44 7.05 -10.38 3.78
C PRO A 44 7.69 -9.35 4.71
N LYS A 45 7.71 -9.59 6.02
CA LYS A 45 8.18 -8.67 7.07
C LYS A 45 9.47 -7.92 6.69
N LYS A 46 10.46 -8.63 6.15
CA LYS A 46 11.76 -8.07 5.78
C LYS A 46 11.73 -7.10 4.59
N LYS A 47 10.69 -7.15 3.74
CA LYS A 47 10.53 -6.28 2.57
C LYS A 47 9.64 -5.08 2.82
N ASN A 48 8.94 -5.06 3.95
CA ASN A 48 7.97 -4.01 4.26
C ASN A 48 8.53 -2.90 5.16
N THR A 49 9.78 -2.99 5.60
CA THR A 49 10.40 -1.92 6.38
C THR A 49 11.24 -1.02 5.49
N LYS A 50 11.06 0.28 5.61
CA LYS A 50 11.72 1.33 4.82
C LYS A 50 11.99 2.53 5.69
N ASP A 51 12.95 3.34 5.31
CA ASP A 51 13.03 4.69 5.82
C ASP A 51 11.83 5.53 5.32
N TRP A 52 11.67 6.73 5.83
CA TRP A 52 10.46 7.50 5.59
C TRP A 52 10.30 7.94 4.13
N ASP A 53 11.39 8.36 3.49
CA ASP A 53 11.37 8.82 2.09
C ASP A 53 11.10 7.63 1.14
N ASP A 54 11.77 6.51 1.37
CA ASP A 54 11.52 5.26 0.63
C ASP A 54 10.11 4.72 0.86
N ALA A 55 9.54 4.90 2.05
CA ALA A 55 8.16 4.53 2.35
C ALA A 55 7.16 5.39 1.56
N ALA A 56 7.40 6.69 1.45
CA ALA A 56 6.57 7.58 0.65
C ALA A 56 6.66 7.23 -0.86
N ILE A 57 7.88 6.99 -1.36
CA ILE A 57 8.11 6.56 -2.75
C ILE A 57 7.40 5.23 -3.04
N TYR A 58 7.51 4.27 -2.11
CA TYR A 58 6.84 2.97 -2.24
C TYR A 58 5.33 3.12 -2.37
N CYS A 59 4.68 3.92 -1.52
CA CYS A 59 3.25 4.15 -1.62
C CYS A 59 2.87 4.84 -2.94
N ASN A 60 3.60 5.88 -3.35
CA ASN A 60 3.32 6.61 -4.59
C ASN A 60 3.44 5.74 -5.85
N ALA A 61 4.31 4.74 -5.83
CA ALA A 61 4.49 3.81 -6.94
C ALA A 61 3.54 2.60 -6.90
N LEU A 62 2.75 2.45 -5.82
CA LEU A 62 1.87 1.30 -5.63
C LEU A 62 0.68 1.38 -6.58
N VAL A 63 0.41 0.27 -7.27
CA VAL A 63 -0.85 0.01 -7.97
C VAL A 63 -1.42 -1.28 -7.40
N LEU A 64 -2.57 -1.22 -6.75
CA LEU A 64 -3.16 -2.36 -6.08
C LEU A 64 -4.66 -2.43 -6.39
N ASN A 65 -5.10 -3.56 -6.94
CA ASN A 65 -6.48 -3.77 -7.41
C ASN A 65 -6.99 -2.66 -8.36
N GLY A 66 -6.11 -2.11 -9.21
CA GLY A 66 -6.43 -1.02 -10.13
C GLY A 66 -6.56 0.35 -9.47
N ILE A 67 -6.30 0.45 -8.16
CA ILE A 67 -6.24 1.72 -7.44
C ILE A 67 -4.82 2.25 -7.49
N GLU A 68 -4.71 3.53 -7.82
CA GLU A 68 -3.48 4.31 -7.88
C GLU A 68 -3.50 5.45 -6.85
N ASN A 69 -2.48 6.31 -6.87
CA ASN A 69 -2.36 7.47 -5.99
C ASN A 69 -2.35 7.12 -4.49
N TRP A 70 -1.70 6.02 -4.16
CA TRP A 70 -1.45 5.65 -2.78
C TRP A 70 -0.45 6.59 -2.14
N ARG A 71 -0.60 6.80 -0.84
CA ARG A 71 0.27 7.65 -0.01
C ARG A 71 0.46 7.05 1.37
N LEU A 72 1.41 7.56 2.14
CA LEU A 72 1.45 7.27 3.57
C LEU A 72 0.19 7.84 4.25
N PRO A 73 -0.38 7.13 5.24
CA PRO A 73 -1.47 7.65 6.05
C PRO A 73 -1.01 8.80 6.94
N THR A 74 -1.87 9.76 7.20
CA THR A 74 -1.66 10.72 8.28
C THR A 74 -1.66 10.03 9.64
N PHE A 75 -1.18 10.71 10.68
CA PHE A 75 -1.20 10.20 12.04
C PHE A 75 -2.61 9.81 12.50
N THR A 76 -3.60 10.67 12.23
CA THR A 76 -4.98 10.43 12.63
C THR A 76 -5.65 9.29 11.86
N GLU A 77 -5.35 9.15 10.56
CA GLU A 77 -5.81 8.00 9.78
C GLU A 77 -5.24 6.70 10.35
N LEU A 78 -3.92 6.62 10.54
CA LEU A 78 -3.30 5.39 11.04
C LEU A 78 -3.75 5.05 12.47
N LEU A 79 -3.95 6.07 13.33
CA LEU A 79 -4.45 5.89 14.68
C LEU A 79 -5.90 5.35 14.69
N SER A 80 -6.71 5.69 13.71
CA SER A 80 -8.11 5.29 13.65
C SER A 80 -8.34 3.79 13.48
N ILE A 81 -7.33 3.05 13.00
CA ILE A 81 -7.40 1.59 12.84
C ILE A 81 -6.81 0.84 14.04
N VAL A 82 -6.27 1.54 15.05
CA VAL A 82 -5.87 0.93 16.33
C VAL A 82 -7.11 0.46 17.08
N ASP A 83 -7.07 -0.77 17.55
CA ASP A 83 -8.12 -1.33 18.42
C ASP A 83 -7.50 -1.87 19.71
N TYR A 84 -7.64 -1.09 20.80
CA TYR A 84 -7.09 -1.43 22.12
C TYR A 84 -7.79 -2.62 22.81
N ARG A 85 -8.85 -3.18 22.22
CA ARG A 85 -9.47 -4.43 22.69
C ARG A 85 -8.67 -5.66 22.25
N HIS A 86 -7.73 -5.47 21.33
CA HIS A 86 -6.83 -6.50 20.83
C HIS A 86 -5.39 -6.18 21.23
N PHE A 87 -4.56 -7.21 21.23
CA PHE A 87 -3.14 -7.12 21.59
C PHE A 87 -2.33 -8.06 20.70
N GLU A 88 -1.20 -7.56 20.18
CA GLU A 88 -0.29 -8.32 19.31
C GLU A 88 -0.98 -9.03 18.12
N PRO A 89 -1.70 -8.27 17.23
CA PRO A 89 -1.67 -6.83 17.06
C PRO A 89 -2.87 -6.10 17.68
N ALA A 90 -2.64 -4.86 18.18
CA ALA A 90 -3.66 -3.92 18.60
C ALA A 90 -4.24 -3.17 17.39
N ILE A 91 -4.93 -3.87 16.53
CA ILE A 91 -5.50 -3.34 15.27
C ILE A 91 -6.89 -3.91 15.05
N ASN A 92 -7.72 -3.18 14.32
CA ASN A 92 -9.03 -3.66 13.91
C ASN A 92 -8.92 -5.00 13.17
N PRO A 93 -9.65 -6.05 13.59
CA PRO A 93 -9.52 -7.41 13.04
C PRO A 93 -9.84 -7.55 11.55
N VAL A 94 -10.42 -6.52 10.91
CA VAL A 94 -10.62 -6.51 9.46
C VAL A 94 -9.28 -6.53 8.70
N PHE A 95 -8.18 -6.10 9.35
CA PHE A 95 -6.83 -6.13 8.80
C PHE A 95 -6.18 -7.50 9.05
N GLU A 96 -6.08 -8.31 8.02
CA GLU A 96 -5.53 -9.68 8.10
C GLU A 96 -3.99 -9.70 8.00
N HIS A 97 -3.41 -8.71 7.30
CA HIS A 97 -1.99 -8.68 6.99
C HIS A 97 -1.27 -7.55 7.73
N THR A 98 -1.09 -7.72 9.04
CA THR A 98 -0.36 -6.75 9.86
C THR A 98 0.98 -7.33 10.31
N ALA A 99 2.09 -6.71 9.90
CA ALA A 99 3.38 -7.04 10.45
C ALA A 99 3.46 -6.49 11.89
N GLU A 100 4.08 -7.26 12.78
CA GLU A 100 4.42 -6.75 14.10
C GLU A 100 5.41 -5.59 13.98
N GLY A 101 5.20 -4.55 14.79
CA GLY A 101 6.11 -3.43 14.90
C GLY A 101 5.50 -2.09 14.60
N THR A 102 6.38 -1.14 14.37
CA THR A 102 6.06 0.27 14.23
C THR A 102 5.89 0.64 12.77
N TYR A 103 4.85 1.42 12.48
CA TYR A 103 4.48 1.87 11.14
C TYR A 103 4.66 3.37 10.99
N TRP A 104 5.11 3.80 9.80
CA TRP A 104 5.22 5.20 9.44
C TRP A 104 3.88 5.89 9.24
N THR A 105 3.82 7.16 9.62
CA THR A 105 2.81 8.11 9.16
C THR A 105 3.43 9.17 8.25
N ALA A 106 2.60 9.87 7.48
CA ALA A 106 3.02 11.05 6.70
C ALA A 106 3.23 12.30 7.58
N THR A 107 2.85 12.26 8.85
CA THR A 107 2.84 13.42 9.73
C THR A 107 4.18 13.65 10.39
N ASP A 108 4.78 14.81 10.13
CA ASP A 108 6.01 15.24 10.78
C ASP A 108 5.84 15.39 12.29
N PHE A 109 6.90 15.09 13.04
CA PHE A 109 6.94 15.44 14.44
C PHE A 109 7.19 16.96 14.59
N SER A 110 6.27 17.69 15.24
CA SER A 110 6.24 19.15 15.25
C SER A 110 7.51 19.82 15.77
N ALA A 111 8.24 19.16 16.69
CA ALA A 111 9.47 19.72 17.25
C ALA A 111 10.67 19.66 16.28
N THR A 112 10.65 18.77 15.29
CA THR A 112 11.73 18.63 14.31
C THR A 112 11.30 17.87 13.06
N ARG A 113 11.55 18.46 11.88
CA ARG A 113 11.22 17.87 10.58
C ARG A 113 12.05 16.63 10.22
N SER A 114 13.14 16.36 10.94
CA SER A 114 13.93 15.13 10.75
C SER A 114 13.25 13.89 11.34
N ARG A 115 12.09 14.06 12.00
CA ARG A 115 11.32 12.98 12.61
C ARG A 115 9.87 13.00 12.13
N ALA A 116 9.27 11.83 12.11
CA ALA A 116 7.84 11.66 11.82
C ALA A 116 7.17 10.81 12.91
N TRP A 117 5.85 10.95 13.04
CA TRP A 117 5.06 10.13 13.93
C TRP A 117 4.96 8.69 13.42
N THR A 118 4.95 7.77 14.37
CA THR A 118 4.81 6.34 14.13
C THR A 118 3.82 5.72 15.11
N ILE A 119 3.24 4.57 14.73
CA ILE A 119 2.34 3.79 15.58
C ILE A 119 2.85 2.34 15.64
N ASP A 120 3.02 1.83 16.85
CA ASP A 120 3.35 0.42 17.09
C ASP A 120 2.07 -0.40 17.21
N PHE A 121 1.73 -1.17 16.20
CA PHE A 121 0.55 -2.05 16.23
C PHE A 121 0.70 -3.26 17.14
N ARG A 122 1.85 -3.54 17.71
CA ARG A 122 1.92 -4.54 18.75
C ARG A 122 1.12 -4.13 19.99
N THR A 123 1.16 -2.84 20.34
CA THR A 123 0.55 -2.30 21.57
C THR A 123 -0.44 -1.18 21.35
N GLY A 124 -0.55 -0.64 20.14
CA GLY A 124 -1.33 0.57 19.82
C GLY A 124 -0.68 1.88 20.28
N LYS A 125 0.57 1.84 20.79
CA LYS A 125 1.27 3.04 21.27
C LYS A 125 1.79 3.90 20.12
N THR A 126 1.83 5.20 20.37
CA THR A 126 2.34 6.21 19.45
C THR A 126 3.75 6.64 19.86
N TYR A 127 4.61 6.81 18.87
CA TYR A 127 5.98 7.28 19.03
C TYR A 127 6.33 8.25 17.92
N TYR A 128 7.56 8.74 17.93
CA TYR A 128 8.19 9.42 16.80
C TYR A 128 9.58 8.83 16.57
N SER A 129 10.02 8.83 15.33
CA SER A 129 11.31 8.26 14.96
C SER A 129 12.04 9.15 13.97
N TYR A 130 13.36 9.04 13.90
CA TYR A 130 14.14 9.68 12.85
C TYR A 130 13.74 9.08 11.49
N LYS A 131 13.54 9.95 10.50
CA LYS A 131 13.13 9.55 9.14
C LYS A 131 14.10 8.57 8.47
N THR A 132 15.36 8.54 8.91
CA THR A 132 16.39 7.58 8.48
C THR A 132 16.26 6.18 9.08
N THR A 133 15.33 5.97 10.02
CA THR A 133 15.08 4.66 10.62
C THR A 133 14.13 3.84 9.74
N ASN A 134 14.28 2.52 9.73
CA ASN A 134 13.38 1.65 8.98
C ASN A 134 12.17 1.23 9.83
N HIS A 135 10.96 1.51 9.35
CA HIS A 135 9.70 1.07 9.93
C HIS A 135 8.80 0.44 8.87
N ALA A 136 7.78 -0.28 9.32
CA ALA A 136 6.78 -0.88 8.44
C ALA A 136 5.96 0.19 7.71
N VAL A 137 5.42 -0.20 6.56
CA VAL A 137 4.64 0.67 5.68
C VAL A 137 3.25 0.07 5.46
N ARG A 138 2.22 0.91 5.58
CA ARG A 138 0.86 0.65 5.14
C ARG A 138 0.37 1.87 4.41
N CYS A 139 -0.05 1.72 3.18
CA CYS A 139 -0.49 2.83 2.35
C CYS A 139 -2.01 3.02 2.42
N VAL A 140 -2.44 4.25 2.14
CA VAL A 140 -3.84 4.63 1.93
C VAL A 140 -4.00 5.28 0.56
N ALA A 141 -5.19 5.20 -0.01
CA ALA A 141 -5.57 5.96 -1.20
C ALA A 141 -6.95 6.58 -0.96
N ASP A 142 -7.15 7.82 -1.40
CA ASP A 142 -8.43 8.48 -1.27
C ASP A 142 -9.45 7.87 -2.24
N PHE A 143 -10.74 7.86 -1.87
CA PHE A 143 -11.79 7.48 -2.80
C PHE A 143 -11.79 8.43 -4.00
N PRO A 144 -12.10 7.94 -5.21
CA PRO A 144 -12.28 8.82 -6.36
C PRO A 144 -13.30 9.92 -6.03
N ALA A 145 -12.99 11.15 -6.44
CA ALA A 145 -13.94 12.24 -6.32
C ALA A 145 -15.26 11.84 -7.02
N GLN A 146 -16.38 11.92 -6.30
CA GLN A 146 -17.67 11.68 -6.90
C GLN A 146 -17.94 12.80 -7.90
N THR A 147 -17.90 12.49 -9.18
CA THR A 147 -18.43 13.39 -10.21
C THR A 147 -19.91 13.58 -9.92
N LYS A 148 -20.30 14.78 -9.45
CA LYS A 148 -21.72 15.15 -9.38
C LYS A 148 -22.25 15.09 -10.82
N GLU A 149 -23.03 14.08 -11.14
CA GLU A 149 -23.87 14.12 -12.33
C GLU A 149 -24.78 15.33 -12.17
N THR A 150 -24.51 16.36 -12.95
CA THR A 150 -25.40 17.53 -13.08
C THR A 150 -26.61 17.04 -13.87
N LYS A 151 -27.72 16.90 -13.18
CA LYS A 151 -29.02 16.52 -13.75
C LYS A 151 -29.65 17.75 -14.40
#